data_03d493cd585a75a8e640b626d8c05ea4
#
_entry.id   03d493cd585a75a8e640b626d8c05ea4
#
_cell.length_a   1.000
_cell.length_b   1.000
_cell.length_c   1.000
_cell.angle_alpha   90.00
_cell.angle_beta   90.00
_cell.angle_gamma   90.00
#
_symmetry.space_group_name_H-M   'P 1'
#
loop_
_entity.id
_entity.type
_entity.pdbx_description
1 polymer ?
#
loop_
_entity_poly.entity_id
_entity_poly.type
_entity_poly.pdbx_seq_one_letter_code
_entity_poly.pdbx_strand_id
1 'polypeptide(L)'
;RFLVPAEKLQTAEALLKSVLADYPMGDPTDPATRMGPLISGAQFERVREYISSGIREGARLVAGGLPPEPGANDGWFVPPVVFSDVRPEMRIAQEEIFGPVLSVMPYNTLEEALAIADGTQYGLCGAVFGPHEAAVNFARRMRTGNVYVNDASRDLAAPFGGFKSSGVGREGGVFGLLEFTEPKAIF
;
A
#
# COMPACT_ATOMS: atom_id res chain seq x y z
N ARG A 1 2.00 -2.92 0.97
CA ARG A 1 2.25 -4.29 1.45
C ARG A 1 1.06 -5.16 1.11
N PHE A 2 1.30 -6.39 0.69
CA PHE A 2 0.27 -7.35 0.32
C PHE A 2 0.53 -8.66 1.07
N LEU A 3 -0.26 -8.92 2.10
CA LEU A 3 -0.12 -10.07 2.97
C LEU A 3 -0.92 -11.25 2.41
N VAL A 4 -0.28 -12.41 2.27
CA VAL A 4 -0.88 -13.60 1.63
C VAL A 4 -0.63 -14.83 2.51
N PRO A 5 -1.63 -15.72 2.71
CA PRO A 5 -1.37 -17.01 3.33
C PRO A 5 -0.23 -17.74 2.61
N ALA A 6 0.72 -18.30 3.35
CA ALA A 6 1.93 -18.91 2.79
C ALA A 6 1.62 -20.01 1.76
N GLU A 7 0.56 -20.81 2.00
CA GLU A 7 0.12 -21.85 1.08
C GLU A 7 -0.47 -21.31 -0.24
N LYS A 8 -0.80 -20.01 -0.31
CA LYS A 8 -1.33 -19.35 -1.51
C LYS A 8 -0.31 -18.47 -2.22
N LEU A 9 0.91 -18.37 -1.70
CA LEU A 9 1.92 -17.43 -2.21
C LEU A 9 2.19 -17.61 -3.70
N GLN A 10 2.43 -18.83 -4.17
CA GLN A 10 2.70 -19.10 -5.59
C GLN A 10 1.53 -18.71 -6.51
N THR A 11 0.31 -18.99 -6.06
CA THR A 11 -0.90 -18.60 -6.82
C THR A 11 -1.03 -17.07 -6.88
N ALA A 12 -0.81 -16.38 -5.77
CA ALA A 12 -0.84 -14.93 -5.72
C ALA A 12 0.21 -14.29 -6.65
N GLU A 13 1.43 -14.82 -6.66
CA GLU A 13 2.50 -14.35 -7.55
C GLU A 13 2.16 -14.54 -9.03
N ALA A 14 1.59 -15.69 -9.39
CA ALA A 14 1.16 -15.95 -10.76
C ALA A 14 0.04 -14.99 -11.21
N LEU A 15 -0.93 -14.74 -10.33
CA LEU A 15 -2.00 -13.77 -10.57
C LEU A 15 -1.47 -12.35 -10.69
N LEU A 16 -0.59 -11.93 -9.80
CA LEU A 16 0.04 -10.61 -9.85
C LEU A 16 0.79 -10.40 -11.16
N LYS A 17 1.55 -11.39 -11.62
CA LYS A 17 2.22 -11.32 -12.93
C LYS A 17 1.24 -11.14 -14.09
N SER A 18 0.12 -11.84 -14.08
CA SER A 18 -0.88 -11.73 -15.15
C SER A 18 -1.55 -10.35 -15.14
N VAL A 19 -1.89 -9.83 -13.97
CA VAL A 19 -2.53 -8.52 -13.82
C VAL A 19 -1.63 -7.37 -14.28
N LEU A 20 -0.31 -7.49 -14.16
CA LEU A 20 0.61 -6.43 -14.59
C LEU A 20 0.53 -6.14 -16.09
N ALA A 21 0.15 -7.13 -16.91
CA ALA A 21 -0.07 -6.93 -18.34
C ALA A 21 -1.23 -5.94 -18.65
N ASP A 22 -2.16 -5.77 -17.71
CA ASP A 22 -3.30 -4.88 -17.83
C ASP A 22 -2.97 -3.42 -17.43
N TYR A 23 -1.70 -3.15 -17.11
CA TYR A 23 -1.22 -1.82 -16.72
C TYR A 23 -0.19 -1.26 -17.70
N PRO A 24 -0.58 -0.99 -18.97
CA PRO A 24 0.31 -0.34 -19.93
C PRO A 24 0.73 1.04 -19.46
N MET A 25 2.02 1.29 -19.52
CA MET A 25 2.59 2.61 -19.27
C MET A 25 2.58 3.45 -20.54
N GLY A 26 2.37 4.74 -20.41
CA GLY A 26 2.40 5.64 -21.54
C GLY A 26 2.01 7.08 -21.21
N ASP A 27 1.68 7.83 -22.24
CA ASP A 27 1.18 9.21 -22.13
C ASP A 27 -0.11 9.23 -21.31
N PRO A 28 -0.20 9.99 -20.21
CA PRO A 28 -1.40 10.07 -19.37
C PRO A 28 -2.61 10.70 -20.10
N THR A 29 -2.41 11.33 -21.27
CA THR A 29 -3.51 11.85 -22.10
C THR A 29 -4.12 10.77 -23.02
N ASP A 30 -3.44 9.63 -23.18
CA ASP A 30 -3.98 8.48 -23.94
C ASP A 30 -4.93 7.67 -23.04
N PRO A 31 -6.21 7.51 -23.44
CA PRO A 31 -7.17 6.68 -22.68
C PRO A 31 -6.77 5.20 -22.49
N ALA A 32 -5.88 4.68 -23.32
CA ALA A 32 -5.35 3.32 -23.20
C ALA A 32 -4.29 3.21 -22.10
N THR A 33 -3.67 4.30 -21.69
CA THR A 33 -2.67 4.32 -20.63
C THR A 33 -3.33 4.06 -19.28
N ARG A 34 -2.77 3.12 -18.54
CA ARG A 34 -3.17 2.82 -17.15
C ARG A 34 -2.19 3.38 -16.13
N MET A 35 -0.96 3.64 -16.56
CA MET A 35 0.08 4.13 -15.68
C MET A 35 0.96 5.18 -16.37
N GLY A 36 0.91 6.40 -15.85
CA GLY A 36 1.74 7.52 -16.29
C GLY A 36 3.11 7.55 -15.59
N PRO A 37 3.91 8.60 -15.84
CA PRO A 37 5.18 8.80 -15.17
C PRO A 37 5.00 9.23 -13.71
N LEU A 38 6.04 9.07 -12.90
CA LEU A 38 6.13 9.68 -11.58
C LEU A 38 6.20 11.21 -11.69
N ILE A 39 5.82 11.89 -10.60
CA ILE A 39 5.67 13.35 -10.57
C ILE A 39 6.99 14.12 -10.79
N SER A 40 8.13 13.51 -10.45
CA SER A 40 9.43 14.20 -10.51
C SER A 40 10.62 13.23 -10.55
N GLY A 41 11.79 13.74 -10.95
CA GLY A 41 13.04 13.00 -10.88
C GLY A 41 13.44 12.61 -9.46
N ALA A 42 13.17 13.47 -8.48
CA ALA A 42 13.43 13.15 -7.07
C ALA A 42 12.62 11.93 -6.61
N GLN A 43 11.35 11.83 -7.03
CA GLN A 43 10.52 10.66 -6.71
C GLN A 43 10.97 9.43 -7.50
N PHE A 44 11.39 9.59 -8.75
CA PHE A 44 11.95 8.50 -9.54
C PHE A 44 13.19 7.90 -8.87
N GLU A 45 14.16 8.73 -8.47
CA GLU A 45 15.36 8.26 -7.76
C GLU A 45 15.03 7.61 -6.42
N ARG A 46 14.08 8.17 -5.67
CA ARG A 46 13.60 7.56 -4.44
C ARG A 46 13.07 6.15 -4.68
N VAL A 47 12.21 5.95 -5.68
CA VAL A 47 11.63 4.64 -6.00
C VAL A 47 12.72 3.65 -6.44
N ARG A 48 13.67 4.09 -7.28
CA ARG A 48 14.84 3.29 -7.69
C ARG A 48 15.66 2.83 -6.49
N GLU A 49 15.89 3.72 -5.53
CA GLU A 49 16.63 3.38 -4.30
C GLU A 49 15.90 2.31 -3.48
N TYR A 50 14.55 2.38 -3.35
CA TYR A 50 13.79 1.34 -2.68
C TYR A 50 13.84 0.00 -3.43
N ILE A 51 13.74 0.00 -4.76
CA ILE A 51 13.86 -1.22 -5.56
C ILE A 51 15.26 -1.83 -5.33
N SER A 52 16.31 -1.01 -5.40
CA SER A 52 17.68 -1.45 -5.12
C SER A 52 17.85 -1.98 -3.70
N SER A 53 17.22 -1.35 -2.71
CA SER A 53 17.23 -1.79 -1.31
C SER A 53 16.57 -3.16 -1.17
N GLY A 54 15.38 -3.35 -1.76
CA GLY A 54 14.68 -4.64 -1.74
C GLY A 54 15.52 -5.78 -2.30
N ILE A 55 16.22 -5.54 -3.42
CA ILE A 55 17.13 -6.51 -4.03
C ILE A 55 18.30 -6.82 -3.10
N ARG A 56 18.96 -5.79 -2.55
CA ARG A 56 20.12 -5.97 -1.63
C ARG A 56 19.74 -6.68 -0.33
N GLU A 57 18.54 -6.43 0.18
CA GLU A 57 18.05 -7.06 1.40
C GLU A 57 17.55 -8.49 1.18
N GLY A 58 17.54 -8.96 -0.08
CA GLY A 58 17.23 -10.34 -0.44
C GLY A 58 15.75 -10.61 -0.68
N ALA A 59 14.92 -9.58 -0.92
CA ALA A 59 13.58 -9.77 -1.43
C ALA A 59 13.64 -10.37 -2.85
N ARG A 60 12.76 -11.32 -3.15
CA ARG A 60 12.73 -11.98 -4.45
C ARG A 60 11.91 -11.16 -5.44
N LEU A 61 12.54 -10.76 -6.54
CA LEU A 61 11.87 -10.06 -7.62
C LEU A 61 10.97 -11.03 -8.41
N VAL A 62 9.66 -10.78 -8.39
CA VAL A 62 8.65 -11.58 -9.09
C VAL A 62 8.33 -10.99 -10.46
N ALA A 63 8.29 -9.66 -10.56
CA ALA A 63 8.04 -8.94 -11.79
C ALA A 63 8.64 -7.54 -11.75
N GLY A 64 8.87 -6.93 -12.92
CA GLY A 64 9.52 -5.64 -13.05
C GLY A 64 11.02 -5.73 -12.79
N GLY A 65 11.59 -4.63 -12.32
CA GLY A 65 13.03 -4.52 -12.02
C GLY A 65 13.45 -3.08 -11.82
N LEU A 66 14.75 -2.86 -11.69
CA LEU A 66 15.31 -1.52 -11.60
C LEU A 66 15.11 -0.82 -12.95
N PRO A 67 14.38 0.31 -12.99
CA PRO A 67 14.23 1.05 -14.25
C PRO A 67 15.59 1.62 -14.69
N PRO A 68 15.82 1.71 -16.01
CA PRO A 68 17.01 2.38 -16.54
C PRO A 68 16.99 3.88 -16.20
N GLU A 69 18.15 4.52 -16.33
CA GLU A 69 18.20 5.99 -16.28
C GLU A 69 17.37 6.56 -17.44
N PRO A 70 16.48 7.54 -17.18
CA PRO A 70 15.71 8.15 -18.24
C PRO A 70 16.61 8.97 -19.17
N GLY A 71 16.32 8.97 -20.45
CA GLY A 71 16.89 9.92 -21.41
C GLY A 71 16.44 11.35 -21.14
N ALA A 72 17.10 12.31 -21.75
CA ALA A 72 16.87 13.75 -21.49
C ALA A 72 15.42 14.22 -21.75
N ASN A 73 14.69 13.51 -22.62
CA ASN A 73 13.29 13.82 -22.97
C ASN A 73 12.31 12.74 -22.52
N ASP A 74 12.75 11.75 -21.77
CA ASP A 74 11.90 10.69 -21.29
C ASP A 74 11.22 11.13 -19.99
N GLY A 75 9.95 10.71 -19.80
CA GLY A 75 9.26 10.90 -18.51
C GLY A 75 9.87 10.02 -17.41
N TRP A 76 9.53 10.31 -16.18
CA TRP A 76 9.98 9.58 -14.98
C TRP A 76 9.21 8.25 -14.82
N PHE A 77 9.33 7.36 -15.81
CA PHE A 77 8.59 6.10 -15.85
C PHE A 77 9.28 5.00 -15.03
N VAL A 78 8.50 4.38 -14.15
CA VAL A 78 8.90 3.18 -13.40
C VAL A 78 7.89 2.08 -13.73
N PRO A 79 8.32 0.94 -14.30
CA PRO A 79 7.42 -0.18 -14.50
C PRO A 79 6.93 -0.74 -13.16
N PRO A 80 5.75 -1.38 -13.10
CA PRO A 80 5.31 -2.05 -11.90
C PRO A 80 6.32 -3.10 -11.42
N VAL A 81 6.65 -3.06 -10.14
CA VAL A 81 7.59 -3.99 -9.50
C VAL A 81 6.88 -4.78 -8.42
N VAL A 82 7.05 -6.09 -8.43
CA VAL A 82 6.53 -6.99 -7.40
C VAL A 82 7.68 -7.72 -6.75
N PHE A 83 7.87 -7.48 -5.47
CA PHE A 83 8.73 -8.27 -4.61
C PHE A 83 7.93 -9.30 -3.83
N SER A 84 8.48 -10.50 -3.67
CA SER A 84 7.98 -11.55 -2.81
C SER A 84 9.03 -11.97 -1.79
N ASP A 85 8.64 -12.82 -0.84
CA ASP A 85 9.48 -13.21 0.30
C ASP A 85 10.01 -12.00 1.08
N VAL A 86 9.21 -10.92 1.09
CA VAL A 86 9.55 -9.70 1.83
C VAL A 86 9.37 -9.96 3.32
N ARG A 87 10.42 -9.76 4.08
CA ARG A 87 10.41 -9.91 5.53
C ARG A 87 10.05 -8.59 6.22
N PRO A 88 9.45 -8.63 7.42
CA PRO A 88 8.98 -7.45 8.14
C PRO A 88 10.06 -6.38 8.42
N GLU A 89 11.31 -6.80 8.60
CA GLU A 89 12.44 -5.89 8.90
C GLU A 89 13.02 -5.19 7.67
N MET A 90 12.66 -5.61 6.46
CA MET A 90 13.17 -5.00 5.23
C MET A 90 12.65 -3.57 5.07
N ARG A 91 13.48 -2.67 4.54
CA ARG A 91 13.13 -1.27 4.32
C ARG A 91 11.85 -1.12 3.49
N ILE A 92 11.68 -1.94 2.44
CA ILE A 92 10.50 -1.94 1.57
C ILE A 92 9.21 -2.45 2.27
N ALA A 93 9.33 -3.07 3.45
CA ALA A 93 8.19 -3.46 4.29
C ALA A 93 7.85 -2.39 5.34
N GLN A 94 8.83 -1.57 5.75
CA GLN A 94 8.69 -0.62 6.84
C GLN A 94 8.37 0.80 6.39
N GLU A 95 8.84 1.20 5.22
CA GLU A 95 8.73 2.57 4.73
C GLU A 95 7.76 2.68 3.55
N GLU A 96 7.18 3.86 3.37
CA GLU A 96 6.32 4.16 2.22
C GLU A 96 7.16 4.53 1.00
N ILE A 97 7.09 3.70 -0.05
CA ILE A 97 7.84 3.90 -1.29
C ILE A 97 7.24 5.05 -2.11
N PHE A 98 5.91 5.15 -2.13
CA PHE A 98 5.14 6.09 -2.93
C PHE A 98 5.40 5.95 -4.43
N GLY A 99 5.38 4.71 -4.91
CA GLY A 99 5.63 4.32 -6.30
C GLY A 99 5.04 2.95 -6.63
N PRO A 100 5.14 2.49 -7.88
CA PRO A 100 4.50 1.25 -8.35
C PRO A 100 5.27 0.00 -7.90
N VAL A 101 5.49 -0.14 -6.60
CA VAL A 101 6.22 -1.27 -5.99
C VAL A 101 5.33 -1.95 -4.97
N LEU A 102 5.10 -3.24 -5.15
CA LEU A 102 4.33 -4.08 -4.26
C LEU A 102 5.24 -5.04 -3.48
N SER A 103 5.13 -5.03 -2.16
CA SER A 103 5.83 -5.94 -1.25
C SER A 103 4.88 -7.05 -0.82
N VAL A 104 5.09 -8.27 -1.33
CA VAL A 104 4.30 -9.46 -0.97
C VAL A 104 4.97 -10.15 0.21
N MET A 105 4.19 -10.36 1.26
CA MET A 105 4.65 -10.90 2.54
C MET A 105 3.80 -12.13 2.90
N PRO A 106 4.38 -13.33 2.93
CA PRO A 106 3.65 -14.52 3.36
C PRO A 106 3.42 -14.52 4.87
N TYR A 107 2.33 -15.14 5.30
CA TYR A 107 2.05 -15.40 6.71
C TYR A 107 1.47 -16.81 6.91
N ASN A 108 1.66 -17.38 8.09
CA ASN A 108 1.19 -18.73 8.43
C ASN A 108 -0.04 -18.71 9.33
N THR A 109 -0.20 -17.66 10.15
CA THR A 109 -1.34 -17.52 11.06
C THR A 109 -1.95 -16.12 10.97
N LEU A 110 -3.22 -15.97 11.34
CA LEU A 110 -3.88 -14.65 11.40
C LEU A 110 -3.23 -13.73 12.44
N GLU A 111 -2.65 -14.28 13.50
CA GLU A 111 -1.91 -13.50 14.49
C GLU A 111 -0.62 -12.92 13.90
N GLU A 112 0.09 -13.72 13.10
CA GLU A 112 1.26 -13.25 12.35
C GLU A 112 0.86 -12.17 11.34
N ALA A 113 -0.21 -12.39 10.57
CA ALA A 113 -0.73 -11.39 9.64
C ALA A 113 -1.05 -10.06 10.32
N LEU A 114 -1.70 -10.09 11.49
CA LEU A 114 -2.00 -8.90 12.27
C LEU A 114 -0.73 -8.21 12.77
N ALA A 115 0.22 -8.97 13.28
CA ALA A 115 1.51 -8.44 13.73
C ALA A 115 2.27 -7.75 12.58
N ILE A 116 2.28 -8.34 11.38
CA ILE A 116 2.87 -7.73 10.18
C ILE A 116 2.08 -6.47 9.78
N ALA A 117 0.74 -6.53 9.74
CA ALA A 117 -0.10 -5.41 9.36
C ALA A 117 0.15 -4.18 10.25
N ASP A 118 0.23 -4.41 11.56
CA ASP A 118 0.46 -3.35 12.56
C ASP A 118 1.93 -3.03 12.80
N GLY A 119 2.86 -3.81 12.26
CA GLY A 119 4.30 -3.76 12.52
C GLY A 119 5.04 -2.60 11.86
N THR A 120 4.37 -1.50 11.50
CA THR A 120 5.01 -0.27 11.01
C THR A 120 4.59 0.92 11.85
N GLN A 121 5.29 2.04 11.66
CA GLN A 121 4.91 3.32 12.29
C GLN A 121 3.62 3.92 11.70
N TYR A 122 3.08 3.38 10.61
CA TYR A 122 1.90 3.89 9.90
C TYR A 122 0.62 3.14 10.29
N GLY A 123 -0.52 3.75 9.99
CA GLY A 123 -1.83 3.18 10.21
C GLY A 123 -2.93 4.05 9.59
N LEU A 124 -2.83 4.40 8.30
CA LEU A 124 -3.84 5.20 7.62
C LEU A 124 -4.98 4.34 7.09
N CYS A 125 -4.68 3.49 6.12
CA CYS A 125 -5.66 2.63 5.46
C CYS A 125 -5.17 1.18 5.38
N GLY A 126 -6.11 0.26 5.41
CA GLY A 126 -5.89 -1.15 5.14
C GLY A 126 -7.09 -1.76 4.43
N ALA A 127 -6.90 -2.96 3.91
CA ALA A 127 -7.98 -3.76 3.32
C ALA A 127 -7.85 -5.21 3.78
N VAL A 128 -8.99 -5.87 3.97
CA VAL A 128 -9.05 -7.28 4.35
C VAL A 128 -10.02 -8.00 3.41
N PHE A 129 -9.54 -9.04 2.75
CA PHE A 129 -10.33 -9.87 1.84
C PHE A 129 -10.52 -11.26 2.41
N GLY A 130 -11.77 -11.75 2.41
CA GLY A 130 -12.10 -13.09 2.91
C GLY A 130 -13.58 -13.25 3.26
N PRO A 131 -13.97 -14.36 3.93
CA PRO A 131 -15.31 -14.51 4.45
C PRO A 131 -15.68 -13.32 5.33
N HIS A 132 -16.85 -12.71 5.09
CA HIS A 132 -17.19 -11.39 5.62
C HIS A 132 -17.00 -11.26 7.14
N GLU A 133 -17.54 -12.20 7.91
CA GLU A 133 -17.44 -12.17 9.37
C GLU A 133 -15.99 -12.26 9.86
N ALA A 134 -15.21 -13.16 9.27
CA ALA A 134 -13.79 -13.31 9.61
C ALA A 134 -12.98 -12.05 9.26
N ALA A 135 -13.25 -11.46 8.08
CA ALA A 135 -12.59 -10.24 7.64
C ALA A 135 -12.94 -9.03 8.53
N VAL A 136 -14.22 -8.89 8.94
CA VAL A 136 -14.64 -7.85 9.90
C VAL A 136 -13.97 -8.05 11.26
N ASN A 137 -13.90 -9.29 11.76
CA ASN A 137 -13.26 -9.58 13.04
C ASN A 137 -11.76 -9.29 13.02
N PHE A 138 -11.09 -9.57 11.91
CA PHE A 138 -9.69 -9.20 11.71
C PHE A 138 -9.52 -7.67 11.62
N ALA A 139 -10.34 -6.99 10.83
CA ALA A 139 -10.31 -5.54 10.63
C ALA A 139 -10.45 -4.77 11.95
N ARG A 140 -11.33 -5.24 12.88
CA ARG A 140 -11.51 -4.64 14.22
C ARG A 140 -10.24 -4.65 15.08
N ARG A 141 -9.32 -5.56 14.81
CA ARG A 141 -8.06 -5.70 15.56
C ARG A 141 -6.94 -4.85 14.98
N MET A 142 -7.04 -4.44 13.72
CA MET A 142 -6.02 -3.63 13.05
C MET A 142 -5.93 -2.22 13.64
N ARG A 143 -4.74 -1.75 13.88
CA ARG A 143 -4.45 -0.38 14.34
C ARG A 143 -4.29 0.58 13.15
N THR A 144 -5.40 0.73 12.43
CA THR A 144 -5.49 1.47 11.17
C THR A 144 -6.77 2.31 11.18
N GLY A 145 -6.70 3.55 10.74
CA GLY A 145 -7.82 4.49 10.79
C GLY A 145 -9.01 4.09 9.93
N ASN A 146 -8.76 3.54 8.75
CA ASN A 146 -9.78 3.01 7.85
C ASN A 146 -9.41 1.61 7.38
N VAL A 147 -10.35 0.67 7.47
CA VAL A 147 -10.18 -0.69 6.96
C VAL A 147 -11.33 -1.04 6.03
N TYR A 148 -11.00 -1.34 4.80
CA TYR A 148 -11.95 -1.79 3.79
C TYR A 148 -12.09 -3.31 3.87
N VAL A 149 -13.31 -3.80 3.96
CA VAL A 149 -13.60 -5.25 3.97
C VAL A 149 -14.15 -5.64 2.61
N ASN A 150 -13.45 -6.54 1.94
CA ASN A 150 -13.72 -6.95 0.56
C ASN A 150 -13.77 -5.70 -0.37
N ASP A 151 -14.79 -5.57 -1.19
CA ASP A 151 -14.96 -4.48 -2.15
C ASP A 151 -15.73 -3.27 -1.59
N ALA A 152 -15.72 -3.07 -0.27
CA ALA A 152 -16.41 -1.94 0.34
C ALA A 152 -15.84 -0.62 -0.18
N SER A 153 -16.72 0.26 -0.64
CA SER A 153 -16.36 1.62 -1.05
C SER A 153 -16.26 2.55 0.16
N ARG A 154 -15.51 3.63 0.01
CA ARG A 154 -15.43 4.67 1.04
C ARG A 154 -16.77 5.39 1.18
N ASP A 155 -17.27 5.48 2.42
CA ASP A 155 -18.34 6.37 2.78
C ASP A 155 -17.77 7.75 3.17
N LEU A 156 -18.14 8.81 2.46
CA LEU A 156 -17.66 10.17 2.72
C LEU A 156 -18.20 10.74 4.05
N ALA A 157 -19.27 10.19 4.59
CA ALA A 157 -19.80 10.54 5.90
C ALA A 157 -19.06 9.82 7.06
N ALA A 158 -18.26 8.81 6.74
CA ALA A 158 -17.42 8.14 7.73
C ALA A 158 -16.14 8.97 8.02
N PRO A 159 -15.64 8.90 9.28
CA PRO A 159 -14.39 9.57 9.62
C PRO A 159 -13.21 9.00 8.83
N PHE A 160 -12.31 9.87 8.39
CA PHE A 160 -11.06 9.50 7.73
C PHE A 160 -9.88 10.11 8.47
N GLY A 161 -8.85 9.31 8.72
CA GLY A 161 -7.63 9.76 9.38
C GLY A 161 -6.79 8.60 9.89
N GLY A 162 -5.53 8.88 10.18
CA GLY A 162 -4.54 7.90 10.53
C GLY A 162 -4.44 7.57 12.02
N PHE A 163 -3.81 6.43 12.30
CA PHE A 163 -3.27 6.06 13.59
C PHE A 163 -1.75 6.23 13.54
N LYS A 164 -1.12 6.27 14.69
CA LYS A 164 0.35 6.35 14.83
C LYS A 164 0.92 7.56 14.06
N SER A 165 1.99 7.39 13.29
CA SER A 165 2.61 8.46 12.49
C SER A 165 1.81 8.87 11.25
N SER A 166 0.74 8.16 10.91
CA SER A 166 -0.14 8.56 9.79
C SER A 166 -1.06 9.73 10.13
N GLY A 167 -1.09 10.20 11.36
CA GLY A 167 -1.77 11.43 11.74
C GLY A 167 -2.56 11.35 13.03
N VAL A 168 -3.05 12.50 13.45
CA VAL A 168 -3.99 12.75 14.56
C VAL A 168 -5.23 13.41 13.97
N GLY A 169 -6.34 13.38 14.70
CA GLY A 169 -7.60 13.97 14.22
C GLY A 169 -8.30 13.13 13.14
N ARG A 170 -9.44 13.63 12.70
CA ARG A 170 -10.28 12.99 11.68
C ARG A 170 -10.87 14.02 10.73
N GLU A 171 -10.96 13.67 9.45
CA GLU A 171 -11.73 14.37 8.43
C GLU A 171 -13.04 13.62 8.17
N GLY A 172 -14.03 14.30 7.60
CA GLY A 172 -15.29 13.70 7.17
C GLY A 172 -16.28 13.43 8.31
N GLY A 173 -17.56 13.43 7.96
CA GLY A 173 -18.66 13.19 8.89
C GLY A 173 -18.71 14.15 10.08
N VAL A 174 -19.40 13.72 11.13
CA VAL A 174 -19.52 14.50 12.38
C VAL A 174 -18.16 14.66 13.08
N PHE A 175 -17.31 13.65 13.02
CA PHE A 175 -15.98 13.70 13.64
C PHE A 175 -15.11 14.78 13.02
N GLY A 176 -15.11 14.91 11.69
CA GLY A 176 -14.36 15.95 11.00
C GLY A 176 -14.90 17.35 11.30
N LEU A 177 -16.23 17.49 11.47
CA LEU A 177 -16.84 18.77 11.86
C LEU A 177 -16.42 19.18 13.27
N LEU A 178 -16.35 18.24 14.21
CA LEU A 178 -15.98 18.51 15.59
C LEU A 178 -14.55 19.04 15.73
N GLU A 179 -13.63 18.71 14.84
CA GLU A 179 -12.25 19.23 14.82
C GLU A 179 -12.19 20.76 14.63
N PHE A 180 -13.25 21.38 14.09
CA PHE A 180 -13.37 22.82 13.88
C PHE A 180 -14.20 23.53 14.95
N THR A 181 -14.53 22.85 16.05
CA THR A 181 -15.37 23.38 17.13
C THR A 181 -14.64 23.38 18.46
N GLU A 182 -15.00 24.33 19.32
CA GLU A 182 -14.52 24.37 20.70
C GLU A 182 -15.67 24.12 21.67
N PRO A 183 -15.62 23.05 22.49
CA PRO A 183 -16.62 22.80 23.50
C PRO A 183 -16.53 23.82 24.64
N LYS A 184 -17.67 24.35 25.07
CA LYS A 184 -17.79 25.25 26.23
C LYS A 184 -18.74 24.65 27.26
N ALA A 185 -18.28 24.50 28.51
CA ALA A 185 -19.13 24.11 29.63
C ALA A 185 -19.63 25.35 30.38
N ILE A 186 -20.92 25.36 30.73
CA ILE A 186 -21.54 26.36 31.62
C ILE A 186 -22.17 25.55 32.75
N PHE A 187 -21.79 25.86 33.99
CA PHE A 187 -22.26 25.20 35.19
C PHE A 187 -23.34 26.02 35.88
#